data_2b2dd5dcd0a5a1437c9f176fdfd6a3c0
#
_entry.id   2b2dd5dcd0a5a1437c9f176fdfd6a3c0
#
_cell.length_a   1.000
_cell.length_b   1.000
_cell.length_c   1.000
_cell.angle_alpha   90.00
_cell.angle_beta   90.00
_cell.angle_gamma   90.00
#
_symmetry.space_group_name_H-M   'P 1'
#
loop_
_entity.id
_entity.type
_entity.pdbx_description
1 polymer ?
#
loop_
_entity_poly.entity_id
_entity_poly.type
_entity_poly.pdbx_seq_one_letter_code
_entity_poly.pdbx_strand_id
1 'polypeptide(L)'
;MIVLVAVTVTPIFVVNAFRVLSTDRFVRHELGRDGFPADRYGFAGDERLALALTGLHSILPGSEGIALLERATLPDGIPAFDRRELRHMADVRRLFGSALRLQLVLLAILVVGGIGLARSTRWRAVVPRGLLVGSLATLAIALLAIPVILLGFDGFFLRFHEVFFDGSSWRFSQSDTLLRIYPEAFWQDTARLTAMLVVLQAVAITALSTWWLRRLRPPETT
;
A
#
# COMPACT_ATOMS: atom_id res chain seq x y z
N MET A 1 -17.16 -20.09 -6.25
CA MET A 1 -15.70 -20.31 -6.22
C MET A 1 -14.94 -19.28 -7.06
N ILE A 2 -15.29 -19.01 -8.34
CA ILE A 2 -14.65 -17.96 -9.15
C ILE A 2 -14.70 -16.59 -8.44
N VAL A 3 -15.85 -16.18 -7.92
CA VAL A 3 -16.04 -14.93 -7.18
C VAL A 3 -15.14 -14.88 -5.94
N LEU A 4 -15.02 -15.98 -5.19
CA LEU A 4 -14.15 -16.05 -4.02
C LEU A 4 -12.68 -15.80 -4.38
N VAL A 5 -12.20 -16.33 -5.50
CA VAL A 5 -10.86 -16.03 -6.02
C VAL A 5 -10.78 -14.57 -6.46
N ALA A 6 -11.78 -14.07 -7.20
CA ALA A 6 -11.76 -12.72 -7.76
C ALA A 6 -11.67 -11.63 -6.67
N VAL A 7 -12.42 -11.75 -5.58
CA VAL A 7 -12.43 -10.74 -4.51
C VAL A 7 -11.12 -10.65 -3.72
N THR A 8 -10.26 -11.68 -3.80
CA THR A 8 -8.94 -11.66 -3.14
C THR A 8 -7.91 -10.85 -3.91
N VAL A 9 -8.12 -10.63 -5.20
CA VAL A 9 -7.09 -10.07 -6.11
C VAL A 9 -6.76 -8.61 -5.79
N THR A 10 -7.76 -7.75 -5.75
CA THR A 10 -7.56 -6.31 -5.52
C THR A 10 -6.87 -6.02 -4.19
N PRO A 11 -7.31 -6.57 -3.03
CA PRO A 11 -6.62 -6.36 -1.76
C PRO A 11 -5.15 -6.82 -1.79
N ILE A 12 -4.86 -7.95 -2.41
CA ILE A 12 -3.50 -8.46 -2.54
C ILE A 12 -2.63 -7.47 -3.34
N PHE A 13 -3.11 -6.94 -4.46
CA PHE A 13 -2.36 -6.00 -5.28
C PHE A 13 -2.09 -4.69 -4.55
N VAL A 14 -3.08 -4.15 -3.84
CA VAL A 14 -2.92 -2.93 -3.04
C VAL A 14 -1.87 -3.12 -1.95
N VAL A 15 -1.98 -4.20 -1.16
CA VAL A 15 -1.01 -4.46 -0.09
C VAL A 15 0.39 -4.73 -0.65
N ASN A 16 0.52 -5.43 -1.78
CA ASN A 16 1.81 -5.60 -2.45
C ASN A 16 2.43 -4.25 -2.85
N ALA A 17 1.65 -3.36 -3.44
CA ALA A 17 2.13 -2.03 -3.83
C ALA A 17 2.63 -1.25 -2.60
N PHE A 18 1.86 -1.22 -1.51
CA PHE A 18 2.29 -0.58 -0.26
C PHE A 18 3.57 -1.20 0.31
N ARG A 19 3.72 -2.52 0.28
CA ARG A 19 4.96 -3.19 0.73
C ARG A 19 6.18 -2.79 -0.09
N VAL A 20 6.04 -2.67 -1.41
CA VAL A 20 7.12 -2.23 -2.29
C VAL A 20 7.55 -0.80 -1.99
N LEU A 21 6.60 0.07 -1.65
CA LEU A 21 6.85 1.46 -1.31
C LEU A 21 7.24 1.67 0.17
N SER A 22 6.95 0.72 1.06
CA SER A 22 7.34 0.80 2.48
C SER A 22 8.79 0.31 2.68
N THR A 23 9.74 0.99 2.04
CA THR A 23 11.18 0.65 2.06
C THR A 23 12.02 1.90 2.21
N ASP A 24 13.19 1.77 2.85
CA ASP A 24 14.19 2.84 2.96
C ASP A 24 14.56 3.41 1.59
N ARG A 25 14.68 2.54 0.59
CA ARG A 25 15.02 2.94 -0.78
C ARG A 25 13.99 3.92 -1.35
N PHE A 26 12.71 3.65 -1.15
CA PHE A 26 11.64 4.55 -1.62
C PHE A 26 11.68 5.88 -0.89
N VAL A 27 11.75 5.88 0.46
CA VAL A 27 11.79 7.11 1.25
C VAL A 27 13.00 7.97 0.90
N ARG A 28 14.19 7.36 0.77
CA ARG A 28 15.41 8.07 0.36
C ARG A 28 15.30 8.65 -1.04
N HIS A 29 14.76 7.88 -1.99
CA HIS A 29 14.56 8.34 -3.36
C HIS A 29 13.58 9.51 -3.41
N GLU A 30 12.45 9.39 -2.70
CA GLU A 30 11.38 10.37 -2.75
C GLU A 30 11.79 11.71 -2.11
N LEU A 31 12.38 11.68 -0.91
CA LEU A 31 12.83 12.89 -0.23
C LEU A 31 14.07 13.51 -0.86
N GLY A 32 14.90 12.73 -1.58
CA GLY A 32 16.13 13.19 -2.21
C GLY A 32 15.99 13.56 -3.70
N ARG A 33 14.81 13.41 -4.30
CA ARG A 33 14.62 13.71 -5.73
C ARG A 33 14.64 15.21 -6.01
N ASP A 34 15.12 15.58 -7.19
CA ASP A 34 15.07 16.97 -7.64
C ASP A 34 13.64 17.51 -7.66
N GLY A 35 13.47 18.72 -7.16
CA GLY A 35 12.18 19.40 -7.09
C GLY A 35 11.25 18.92 -5.95
N PHE A 36 11.70 18.00 -5.07
CA PHE A 36 10.92 17.69 -3.87
C PHE A 36 10.88 18.91 -2.93
N PRO A 37 9.70 19.27 -2.34
CA PRO A 37 9.57 20.46 -1.53
C PRO A 37 10.51 20.43 -0.30
N ALA A 38 11.30 21.49 -0.13
CA ALA A 38 12.10 21.69 1.07
C ALA A 38 11.17 21.89 2.30
N ASP A 39 11.67 21.53 3.48
CA ASP A 39 10.96 21.83 4.72
C ASP A 39 10.96 23.34 5.00
N ARG A 40 9.77 23.89 5.30
CA ARG A 40 9.60 25.33 5.56
C ARG A 40 9.92 25.75 7.00
N TYR A 41 10.10 24.76 7.89
CA TYR A 41 10.29 24.96 9.33
C TYR A 41 11.71 24.66 9.80
N GLY A 42 12.65 24.42 8.87
CA GLY A 42 14.09 24.41 9.14
C GLY A 42 14.73 23.04 9.32
N PHE A 43 14.07 21.91 9.03
CA PHE A 43 14.78 20.65 8.98
C PHE A 43 15.82 20.66 7.86
N ALA A 44 17.05 20.28 8.19
CA ALA A 44 18.04 19.93 7.18
C ALA A 44 17.61 18.66 6.43
N GLY A 45 18.10 18.45 5.20
CA GLY A 45 17.66 17.31 4.39
C GLY A 45 18.00 15.95 5.01
N ASP A 46 19.15 15.83 5.63
CA ASP A 46 19.61 14.64 6.36
C ASP A 46 18.81 14.39 7.65
N GLU A 47 18.51 15.43 8.42
CA GLU A 47 17.67 15.36 9.61
C GLU A 47 16.26 14.90 9.25
N ARG A 48 15.65 15.54 8.24
CA ARG A 48 14.34 15.17 7.72
C ARG A 48 14.28 13.73 7.26
N LEU A 49 15.31 13.28 6.54
CA LEU A 49 15.43 11.91 6.08
C LEU A 49 15.57 10.94 7.26
N ALA A 50 16.37 11.24 8.25
CA ALA A 50 16.53 10.39 9.44
C ALA A 50 15.21 10.21 10.19
N LEU A 51 14.47 11.30 10.43
CA LEU A 51 13.15 11.24 11.07
C LEU A 51 12.12 10.49 10.21
N ALA A 52 12.14 10.66 8.89
CA ALA A 52 11.25 9.92 7.99
C ALA A 52 11.56 8.41 7.99
N LEU A 53 12.83 8.01 7.99
CA LEU A 53 13.19 6.59 8.12
C LEU A 53 12.77 6.02 9.48
N THR A 54 12.90 6.79 10.56
CA THR A 54 12.41 6.41 11.88
C THR A 54 10.89 6.21 11.87
N GLY A 55 10.15 7.11 11.20
CA GLY A 55 8.72 6.99 10.97
C GLY A 55 8.37 5.71 10.22
N LEU A 56 9.03 5.43 9.09
CA LEU A 56 8.83 4.19 8.35
C LEU A 56 9.11 2.97 9.22
N HIS A 57 10.26 2.91 9.88
CA HIS A 57 10.65 1.75 10.69
C HIS A 57 9.69 1.52 11.85
N SER A 58 9.09 2.57 12.41
CA SER A 58 8.13 2.44 13.52
C SER A 58 6.89 1.62 13.17
N ILE A 59 6.51 1.54 11.88
CA ILE A 59 5.32 0.80 11.42
C ILE A 59 5.64 -0.59 10.87
N LEU A 60 6.90 -0.89 10.56
CA LEU A 60 7.29 -2.17 9.97
C LEU A 60 7.21 -3.33 10.98
N PRO A 61 6.83 -4.55 10.53
CA PRO A 61 6.88 -5.74 11.37
C PRO A 61 8.30 -6.06 11.83
N GLY A 62 8.43 -6.54 13.07
CA GLY A 62 9.74 -6.92 13.65
C GLY A 62 10.58 -5.76 14.14
N SER A 63 10.13 -4.51 13.98
CA SER A 63 10.78 -3.33 14.57
C SER A 63 10.38 -3.12 16.03
N GLU A 64 11.11 -2.24 16.71
CA GLU A 64 10.77 -1.79 18.08
C GLU A 64 9.46 -0.98 18.13
N GLY A 65 8.89 -0.64 16.98
CA GLY A 65 7.59 0.02 16.90
C GLY A 65 7.65 1.48 17.30
N ILE A 66 6.61 1.92 17.99
CA ILE A 66 6.44 3.33 18.37
C ILE A 66 7.54 3.81 19.33
N ALA A 67 8.18 2.91 20.07
CA ALA A 67 9.33 3.25 20.90
C ALA A 67 10.49 3.92 20.13
N LEU A 68 10.61 3.68 18.82
CA LEU A 68 11.55 4.40 17.96
C LEU A 68 11.23 5.90 17.89
N LEU A 69 9.94 6.25 17.77
CA LEU A 69 9.49 7.63 17.71
C LEU A 69 9.53 8.32 19.06
N GLU A 70 9.20 7.58 20.15
CA GLU A 70 9.24 8.11 21.52
C GLU A 70 10.64 8.55 21.93
N ARG A 71 11.69 7.90 21.39
CA ARG A 71 13.09 8.23 21.66
C ARG A 71 13.70 9.24 20.71
N ALA A 72 13.01 9.53 19.61
CA ALA A 72 13.50 10.47 18.61
C ALA A 72 13.46 11.91 19.16
N THR A 73 14.59 12.59 19.08
CA THR A 73 14.74 13.98 19.53
C THR A 73 15.22 14.86 18.38
N LEU A 74 14.86 16.13 18.44
CA LEU A 74 15.44 17.19 17.62
C LEU A 74 16.86 17.54 18.13
N PRO A 75 17.66 18.31 17.36
CA PRO A 75 19.01 18.70 17.74
C PRO A 75 19.11 19.45 19.08
N ASP A 76 18.03 20.14 19.47
CA ASP A 76 17.93 20.84 20.76
C ASP A 76 17.52 19.94 21.94
N GLY A 77 17.36 18.63 21.69
CA GLY A 77 16.98 17.63 22.71
C GLY A 77 15.48 17.54 23.00
N ILE A 78 14.65 18.31 22.30
CA ILE A 78 13.18 18.24 22.42
C ILE A 78 12.66 16.98 21.73
N PRO A 79 11.63 16.27 22.26
CA PRO A 79 11.00 15.15 21.55
C PRO A 79 10.56 15.57 20.14
N ALA A 80 10.94 14.76 19.13
CA ALA A 80 10.62 15.06 17.74
C ALA A 80 9.13 14.89 17.40
N PHE A 81 8.41 14.05 18.14
CA PHE A 81 7.01 13.73 17.91
C PHE A 81 6.16 14.01 19.16
N ASP A 82 5.01 14.63 18.97
CA ASP A 82 4.05 14.86 20.05
C ASP A 82 3.21 13.58 20.33
N ARG A 83 2.41 13.62 21.42
CA ARG A 83 1.55 12.50 21.81
C ARG A 83 0.46 12.16 20.79
N ARG A 84 0.02 13.13 19.99
CA ARG A 84 -0.99 12.94 18.95
C ARG A 84 -0.38 12.21 17.75
N GLU A 85 0.82 12.62 17.33
CA GLU A 85 1.61 11.98 16.28
C GLU A 85 1.94 10.53 16.63
N LEU A 86 2.38 10.27 17.86
CA LEU A 86 2.67 8.92 18.36
C LEU A 86 1.42 8.02 18.33
N ARG A 87 0.26 8.53 18.73
CA ARG A 87 -1.01 7.78 18.67
C ARG A 87 -1.38 7.46 17.23
N HIS A 88 -1.31 8.44 16.34
CA HIS A 88 -1.59 8.21 14.93
C HIS A 88 -0.66 7.16 14.34
N MET A 89 0.63 7.22 14.60
CA MET A 89 1.58 6.22 14.09
C MET A 89 1.34 4.83 14.69
N ALA A 90 0.85 4.74 15.92
CA ALA A 90 0.40 3.46 16.49
C ALA A 90 -0.82 2.89 15.74
N ASP A 91 -1.76 3.75 15.32
CA ASP A 91 -2.91 3.35 14.51
C ASP A 91 -2.48 2.91 13.11
N VAL A 92 -1.58 3.66 12.47
CA VAL A 92 -0.97 3.30 11.17
C VAL A 92 -0.26 1.94 11.26
N ARG A 93 0.53 1.69 12.31
CA ARG A 93 1.19 0.40 12.53
C ARG A 93 0.17 -0.75 12.65
N ARG A 94 -0.93 -0.54 13.39
CA ARG A 94 -2.00 -1.53 13.53
C ARG A 94 -2.68 -1.82 12.19
N LEU A 95 -3.01 -0.77 11.43
CA LEU A 95 -3.63 -0.88 10.11
C LEU A 95 -2.72 -1.64 9.15
N PHE A 96 -1.45 -1.23 9.04
CA PHE A 96 -0.45 -1.87 8.18
C PHE A 96 -0.24 -3.34 8.54
N GLY A 97 -0.07 -3.65 9.82
CA GLY A 97 0.06 -5.02 10.30
C GLY A 97 -1.18 -5.88 10.03
N SER A 98 -2.38 -5.30 10.13
CA SER A 98 -3.64 -5.99 9.82
C SER A 98 -3.79 -6.26 8.33
N ALA A 99 -3.40 -5.30 7.47
CA ALA A 99 -3.37 -5.48 6.03
C ALA A 99 -2.42 -6.61 5.60
N LEU A 100 -1.22 -6.67 6.20
CA LEU A 100 -0.26 -7.76 5.94
C LEU A 100 -0.79 -9.14 6.38
N ARG A 101 -1.44 -9.23 7.56
CA ARG A 101 -2.07 -10.49 8.01
C ARG A 101 -3.19 -10.91 7.08
N LEU A 102 -4.06 -9.97 6.69
CA LEU A 102 -5.12 -10.24 5.71
C LEU A 102 -4.52 -10.77 4.39
N GLN A 103 -3.50 -10.13 3.87
CA GLN A 103 -2.81 -10.57 2.65
C GLN A 103 -2.30 -12.01 2.77
N LEU A 104 -1.64 -12.36 3.89
CA LEU A 104 -1.15 -13.72 4.11
C LEU A 104 -2.28 -14.75 4.11
N VAL A 105 -3.40 -14.44 4.75
CA VAL A 105 -4.59 -15.30 4.76
C VAL A 105 -5.15 -15.46 3.34
N LEU A 106 -5.30 -14.37 2.59
CA LEU A 106 -5.82 -14.41 1.22
C LEU A 106 -4.89 -15.22 0.30
N LEU A 107 -3.57 -15.05 0.42
CA LEU A 107 -2.58 -15.84 -0.33
C LEU A 107 -2.64 -17.33 0.05
N ALA A 108 -2.75 -17.64 1.34
CA ALA A 108 -2.90 -19.03 1.79
C ALA A 108 -4.16 -19.68 1.19
N ILE A 109 -5.30 -18.98 1.21
CA ILE A 109 -6.55 -19.43 0.58
C ILE A 109 -6.36 -19.68 -0.93
N LEU A 110 -5.70 -18.76 -1.64
CA LEU A 110 -5.46 -18.90 -3.07
C LEU A 110 -4.54 -20.09 -3.38
N VAL A 111 -3.46 -20.26 -2.62
CA VAL A 111 -2.48 -21.35 -2.84
C VAL A 111 -3.09 -22.69 -2.47
N VAL A 112 -3.61 -22.85 -1.26
CA VAL A 112 -4.18 -24.12 -0.78
C VAL A 112 -5.41 -24.50 -1.59
N GLY A 113 -6.33 -23.57 -1.78
CA GLY A 113 -7.54 -23.76 -2.59
C GLY A 113 -7.19 -24.04 -4.06
N GLY A 114 -6.21 -23.30 -4.61
CA GLY A 114 -5.72 -23.48 -5.98
C GLY A 114 -5.11 -24.84 -6.23
N ILE A 115 -4.28 -25.33 -5.32
CA ILE A 115 -3.69 -26.69 -5.40
C ILE A 115 -4.79 -27.76 -5.36
N GLY A 116 -5.77 -27.62 -4.47
CA GLY A 116 -6.90 -28.54 -4.37
C GLY A 116 -7.74 -28.60 -5.65
N LEU A 117 -8.03 -27.42 -6.23
CA LEU A 117 -8.82 -27.31 -7.46
C LEU A 117 -8.06 -27.77 -8.71
N ALA A 118 -6.75 -27.53 -8.76
CA ALA A 118 -5.92 -27.93 -9.90
C ALA A 118 -5.82 -29.47 -10.08
N ARG A 119 -6.02 -30.24 -8.99
CA ARG A 119 -6.03 -31.70 -9.02
C ARG A 119 -7.26 -32.29 -9.72
N SER A 120 -8.31 -31.51 -9.93
CA SER A 120 -9.55 -31.95 -10.56
C SER A 120 -9.67 -31.36 -11.97
N THR A 121 -9.85 -32.20 -12.98
CA THR A 121 -10.08 -31.79 -14.37
C THR A 121 -11.31 -30.87 -14.51
N ARG A 122 -12.34 -31.10 -13.67
CA ARG A 122 -13.57 -30.28 -13.62
C ARG A 122 -13.31 -28.87 -13.12
N TRP A 123 -12.41 -28.68 -12.14
CA TRP A 123 -12.24 -27.43 -11.41
C TRP A 123 -10.95 -26.67 -11.74
N ARG A 124 -10.04 -27.25 -12.53
CA ARG A 124 -8.73 -26.67 -12.87
C ARG A 124 -8.78 -25.27 -13.49
N ALA A 125 -9.91 -24.90 -14.12
CA ALA A 125 -10.10 -23.58 -14.72
C ALA A 125 -10.65 -22.53 -13.74
N VAL A 126 -11.04 -22.89 -12.52
CA VAL A 126 -11.64 -21.96 -11.55
C VAL A 126 -10.66 -20.88 -11.11
N VAL A 127 -9.42 -21.28 -10.78
CA VAL A 127 -8.40 -20.32 -10.33
C VAL A 127 -8.05 -19.33 -11.43
N PRO A 128 -7.62 -19.73 -12.65
CA PRO A 128 -7.28 -18.75 -13.68
C PRO A 128 -8.49 -17.90 -14.13
N ARG A 129 -9.72 -18.42 -14.09
CA ARG A 129 -10.92 -17.60 -14.33
C ARG A 129 -11.16 -16.58 -13.22
N GLY A 130 -11.00 -16.97 -11.96
CA GLY A 130 -11.14 -16.07 -10.82
C GLY A 130 -10.08 -14.98 -10.82
N LEU A 131 -8.82 -15.32 -11.09
CA LEU A 131 -7.73 -14.34 -11.24
C LEU A 131 -8.00 -13.38 -12.40
N LEU A 132 -8.48 -13.88 -13.55
CA LEU A 132 -8.84 -13.05 -14.70
C LEU A 132 -9.96 -12.06 -14.35
N VAL A 133 -11.06 -12.55 -13.76
CA VAL A 133 -12.20 -11.71 -13.36
C VAL A 133 -11.75 -10.67 -12.32
N GLY A 134 -10.97 -11.08 -11.30
CA GLY A 134 -10.47 -10.18 -10.27
C GLY A 134 -9.53 -9.11 -10.81
N SER A 135 -8.63 -9.47 -11.73
CA SER A 135 -7.72 -8.51 -12.36
C SER A 135 -8.46 -7.52 -13.26
N LEU A 136 -9.43 -7.98 -14.05
CA LEU A 136 -10.27 -7.09 -14.87
C LEU A 136 -11.12 -6.16 -14.02
N ALA A 137 -11.68 -6.66 -12.91
CA ALA A 137 -12.40 -5.83 -11.94
C ALA A 137 -11.46 -4.79 -11.29
N THR A 138 -10.22 -5.18 -10.95
CA THR A 138 -9.22 -4.23 -10.45
C THR A 138 -8.91 -3.14 -11.47
N LEU A 139 -8.75 -3.47 -12.76
CA LEU A 139 -8.53 -2.48 -13.82
C LEU A 139 -9.73 -1.53 -13.98
N ALA A 140 -10.95 -2.06 -13.90
CA ALA A 140 -12.16 -1.24 -13.95
C ALA A 140 -12.26 -0.29 -12.73
N ILE A 141 -11.96 -0.78 -11.53
CA ILE A 141 -11.89 0.05 -10.31
C ILE A 141 -10.80 1.12 -10.47
N ALA A 142 -9.61 0.75 -10.94
CA ALA A 142 -8.51 1.69 -11.15
C ALA A 142 -8.86 2.79 -12.16
N LEU A 143 -9.53 2.44 -13.25
CA LEU A 143 -10.00 3.40 -14.27
C LEU A 143 -10.91 4.49 -13.67
N LEU A 144 -11.73 4.13 -12.68
CA LEU A 144 -12.63 5.08 -11.99
C LEU A 144 -11.92 5.81 -10.84
N ALA A 145 -11.08 5.12 -10.08
CA ALA A 145 -10.46 5.67 -8.88
C ALA A 145 -9.28 6.60 -9.19
N ILE A 146 -8.45 6.27 -10.20
CA ILE A 146 -7.26 7.06 -10.51
C ILE A 146 -7.59 8.53 -10.83
N PRO A 147 -8.56 8.87 -11.70
CA PRO A 147 -8.92 10.27 -11.93
C PRO A 147 -9.37 11.00 -10.66
N VAL A 148 -10.14 10.33 -9.80
CA VAL A 148 -10.59 10.92 -8.52
C VAL A 148 -9.41 11.22 -7.61
N ILE A 149 -8.45 10.29 -7.50
CA ILE A 149 -7.24 10.46 -6.68
C ILE A 149 -6.35 11.57 -7.24
N LEU A 150 -6.16 11.62 -8.57
CA LEU A 150 -5.26 12.59 -9.19
C LEU A 150 -5.83 14.02 -9.24
N LEU A 151 -7.15 14.16 -9.42
CA LEU A 151 -7.81 15.46 -9.56
C LEU A 151 -8.33 16.01 -8.23
N GLY A 152 -8.53 15.16 -7.22
CA GLY A 152 -9.10 15.52 -5.91
C GLY A 152 -8.37 14.86 -4.75
N PHE A 153 -7.01 14.93 -4.75
CA PHE A 153 -6.19 14.24 -3.76
C PHE A 153 -6.55 14.59 -2.32
N ASP A 154 -6.80 15.86 -2.01
CA ASP A 154 -7.16 16.29 -0.65
C ASP A 154 -8.44 15.61 -0.15
N GLY A 155 -9.46 15.57 -1.01
CA GLY A 155 -10.71 14.88 -0.69
C GLY A 155 -10.53 13.38 -0.53
N PHE A 156 -9.70 12.75 -1.36
CA PHE A 156 -9.34 11.35 -1.22
C PHE A 156 -8.58 11.09 0.09
N PHE A 157 -7.56 11.91 0.38
CA PHE A 157 -6.75 11.79 1.59
C PHE A 157 -7.58 11.94 2.85
N LEU A 158 -8.47 12.94 2.89
CA LEU A 158 -9.41 13.16 3.98
C LEU A 158 -10.32 11.93 4.19
N ARG A 159 -10.97 11.44 3.14
CA ARG A 159 -11.87 10.29 3.21
C ARG A 159 -11.16 9.02 3.61
N PHE A 160 -9.94 8.79 3.11
CA PHE A 160 -9.12 7.67 3.56
C PHE A 160 -8.90 7.70 5.07
N HIS A 161 -8.53 8.87 5.63
CA HIS A 161 -8.31 8.98 7.07
C HIS A 161 -9.60 8.82 7.88
N GLU A 162 -10.71 9.38 7.42
CA GLU A 162 -12.02 9.20 8.08
C GLU A 162 -12.49 7.73 8.12
N VAL A 163 -12.13 6.92 7.12
CA VAL A 163 -12.49 5.51 7.05
C VAL A 163 -11.63 4.64 7.97
N PHE A 164 -10.33 4.95 8.07
CA PHE A 164 -9.37 4.07 8.74
C PHE A 164 -8.94 4.53 10.13
N PHE A 165 -9.19 5.78 10.50
CA PHE A 165 -8.74 6.34 11.78
C PHE A 165 -9.88 7.03 12.52
N ASP A 166 -10.03 6.74 13.80
CA ASP A 166 -11.04 7.33 14.64
C ASP A 166 -10.66 8.74 15.14
N GLY A 167 -11.67 9.59 15.28
CA GLY A 167 -11.53 10.90 15.89
C GLY A 167 -10.69 11.90 15.08
N SER A 168 -9.87 12.70 15.77
CA SER A 168 -9.06 13.78 15.18
C SER A 168 -7.54 13.56 15.33
N SER A 169 -7.11 12.37 15.72
CA SER A 169 -5.68 12.07 15.99
C SER A 169 -4.77 12.22 14.76
N TRP A 170 -5.33 12.20 13.55
CA TRP A 170 -4.65 12.32 12.26
C TRP A 170 -4.67 13.74 11.66
N ARG A 171 -5.30 14.70 12.34
CA ARG A 171 -5.34 16.09 11.87
C ARG A 171 -4.16 16.85 12.47
N PHE A 172 -3.18 17.16 11.63
CA PHE A 172 -1.93 17.80 12.00
C PHE A 172 -1.83 19.22 11.47
N SER A 173 -1.03 20.05 12.16
CA SER A 173 -0.58 21.33 11.70
C SER A 173 0.58 21.17 10.72
N GLN A 174 0.78 22.14 9.82
CA GLN A 174 1.92 22.14 8.89
C GLN A 174 3.28 22.15 9.59
N SER A 175 3.33 22.59 10.86
CA SER A 175 4.53 22.60 11.70
C SER A 175 4.77 21.30 12.44
N ASP A 176 3.79 20.36 12.47
CA ASP A 176 3.94 19.08 13.15
C ASP A 176 4.93 18.19 12.38
N THR A 177 5.72 17.44 13.08
CA THR A 177 6.84 16.67 12.51
C THR A 177 6.40 15.70 11.42
N LEU A 178 5.27 15.01 11.59
CA LEU A 178 4.77 14.06 10.59
C LEU A 178 4.47 14.73 9.25
N LEU A 179 3.87 15.93 9.22
CA LEU A 179 3.63 16.64 7.96
C LEU A 179 4.90 17.24 7.36
N ARG A 180 5.90 17.53 8.17
CA ARG A 180 7.19 18.04 7.72
C ARG A 180 8.03 16.93 7.06
N ILE A 181 8.02 15.70 7.64
CA ILE A 181 8.76 14.55 7.09
C ILE A 181 8.02 13.86 5.94
N TYR A 182 6.68 13.85 5.97
CA TYR A 182 5.81 13.27 4.95
C TYR A 182 4.79 14.30 4.44
N PRO A 183 5.22 15.33 3.69
CA PRO A 183 4.33 16.35 3.18
C PRO A 183 3.36 15.77 2.14
N GLU A 184 2.39 16.58 1.76
CA GLU A 184 1.38 16.21 0.77
C GLU A 184 1.97 15.63 -0.53
N ALA A 185 3.07 16.23 -1.04
CA ALA A 185 3.76 15.75 -2.23
C ALA A 185 4.23 14.30 -2.11
N PHE A 186 4.74 13.89 -0.93
CA PHE A 186 5.12 12.51 -0.64
C PHE A 186 3.94 11.55 -0.79
N TRP A 187 2.78 11.93 -0.27
CA TRP A 187 1.57 11.10 -0.33
C TRP A 187 0.94 11.08 -1.71
N GLN A 188 0.99 12.20 -2.45
CA GLN A 188 0.55 12.25 -3.85
C GLN A 188 1.34 11.29 -4.71
N ASP A 189 2.67 11.27 -4.59
CA ASP A 189 3.53 10.39 -5.36
C ASP A 189 3.41 8.93 -4.91
N THR A 190 3.26 8.70 -3.59
CA THR A 190 2.94 7.36 -3.06
C THR A 190 1.63 6.83 -3.65
N ALA A 191 0.60 7.67 -3.74
CA ALA A 191 -0.69 7.26 -4.32
C ALA A 191 -0.57 6.97 -5.83
N ARG A 192 0.14 7.81 -6.59
CA ARG A 192 0.41 7.60 -8.03
C ARG A 192 1.14 6.30 -8.29
N LEU A 193 2.23 6.06 -7.53
CA LEU A 193 3.03 4.84 -7.66
C LEU A 193 2.26 3.60 -7.21
N THR A 194 1.45 3.71 -6.14
CA THR A 194 0.55 2.62 -5.73
C THR A 194 -0.42 2.26 -6.85
N ALA A 195 -1.09 3.26 -7.44
CA ALA A 195 -2.01 3.06 -8.55
C ALA A 195 -1.32 2.40 -9.76
N MET A 196 -0.13 2.89 -10.12
CA MET A 196 0.68 2.30 -11.21
C MET A 196 1.03 0.85 -10.92
N LEU A 197 1.52 0.52 -9.72
CA LEU A 197 1.88 -0.84 -9.34
C LEU A 197 0.67 -1.77 -9.33
N VAL A 198 -0.49 -1.31 -8.88
CA VAL A 198 -1.75 -2.07 -8.91
C VAL A 198 -2.16 -2.38 -10.35
N VAL A 199 -2.12 -1.39 -11.24
CA VAL A 199 -2.43 -1.57 -12.67
C VAL A 199 -1.46 -2.54 -13.32
N LEU A 200 -0.15 -2.40 -13.11
CA LEU A 200 0.86 -3.31 -13.65
C LEU A 200 0.64 -4.76 -13.21
N GLN A 201 0.36 -4.99 -11.93
CA GLN A 201 0.03 -6.32 -11.40
C GLN A 201 -1.25 -6.87 -12.07
N ALA A 202 -2.30 -6.05 -12.18
CA ALA A 202 -3.56 -6.46 -12.78
C ALA A 202 -3.40 -6.84 -14.27
N VAL A 203 -2.64 -6.06 -15.05
CA VAL A 203 -2.31 -6.38 -16.44
C VAL A 203 -1.52 -7.68 -16.54
N ALA A 204 -0.48 -7.85 -15.72
CA ALA A 204 0.35 -9.06 -15.72
C ALA A 204 -0.47 -10.32 -15.38
N ILE A 205 -1.33 -10.25 -14.36
CA ILE A 205 -2.18 -11.39 -13.97
C ILE A 205 -3.29 -11.64 -15.01
N THR A 206 -3.83 -10.61 -15.65
CA THR A 206 -4.76 -10.77 -16.78
C THR A 206 -4.12 -11.54 -17.93
N ALA A 207 -2.91 -11.15 -18.34
CA ALA A 207 -2.16 -11.83 -19.40
C ALA A 207 -1.85 -13.28 -19.04
N LEU A 208 -1.32 -13.50 -17.83
CA LEU A 208 -0.99 -14.84 -17.32
C LEU A 208 -2.24 -15.75 -17.24
N SER A 209 -3.34 -15.23 -16.71
CA SER A 209 -4.59 -15.98 -16.57
C SER A 209 -5.18 -16.35 -17.93
N THR A 210 -5.13 -15.44 -18.89
CA THR A 210 -5.57 -15.67 -20.27
C THR A 210 -4.71 -16.73 -20.95
N TRP A 211 -3.39 -16.63 -20.83
CA TRP A 211 -2.46 -17.63 -21.34
C TRP A 211 -2.74 -19.02 -20.72
N TRP A 212 -2.90 -19.08 -19.39
CA TRP A 212 -3.20 -20.32 -18.69
C TRP A 212 -4.50 -20.95 -19.18
N LEU A 213 -5.58 -20.18 -19.32
CA LEU A 213 -6.87 -20.66 -19.83
C LEU A 213 -6.78 -21.19 -21.27
N ARG A 214 -5.97 -20.57 -22.13
CA ARG A 214 -5.72 -21.07 -23.50
C ARG A 214 -5.04 -22.45 -23.47
N ARG A 215 -4.10 -22.69 -22.57
CA ARG A 215 -3.41 -23.96 -22.39
C ARG A 215 -4.32 -25.08 -21.86
N LEU A 216 -5.42 -24.73 -21.21
CA LEU A 216 -6.40 -25.70 -20.72
C LEU A 216 -7.45 -26.11 -21.77
N ARG A 217 -7.52 -25.46 -22.92
CA ARG A 217 -8.42 -25.84 -24.02
C ARG A 217 -7.91 -27.12 -24.68
N PRO A 218 -8.79 -28.08 -25.02
CA PRO A 218 -8.41 -29.21 -25.86
C PRO A 218 -7.92 -28.71 -27.23
N PRO A 219 -7.02 -29.45 -27.91
CA PRO A 219 -6.72 -29.18 -29.31
C PRO A 219 -8.03 -29.22 -30.12
N GLU A 220 -8.21 -28.26 -31.00
CA GLU A 220 -9.34 -28.28 -31.94
C GLU A 220 -9.13 -29.51 -32.84
N THR A 221 -10.06 -30.47 -32.79
CA THR A 221 -10.10 -31.58 -33.72
C THR A 221 -10.55 -31.03 -35.07
N THR A 222 -9.59 -30.89 -35.98
CA THR A 222 -9.84 -30.64 -37.40
C THR A 222 -10.42 -31.89 -38.06
#